data_8d6529513ef6243372b14e05bdd16de6
#
_entry.id   8d6529513ef6243372b14e05bdd16de6
#
_cell.length_a   1.000
_cell.length_b   1.000
_cell.length_c   1.000
_cell.angle_alpha   90.00
_cell.angle_beta   90.00
_cell.angle_gamma   90.00
#
_symmetry.space_group_name_H-M   'P 1'
#
loop_
_entity.id
_entity.type
_entity.pdbx_description
1 polymer ?
#
loop_
_entity_poly.entity_id
_entity_poly.type
_entity_poly.pdbx_seq_one_letter_code
_entity_poly.pdbx_strand_id
1 'polypeptide(L)'
;TGDVYDGQVPTVDADMSGDFAAIMNLAEKYTRVDVRTNADTPRDAAVARKFGAKGIGLCRTEHMFFEGDRIKAMREMILSKDEEGRRHALDKLLPMQRSDFEGIFEAMDGLGVTIRLLDPPLHEFVPHQLATQKELAEEMGMSIDEVKLACDALEEFNPMLGHRGCRLGCTYPEITEMQARAIIEAALNVKAKGIDVHPEIMVPLVGVVEELR
;
A
#
# COMPACT_ATOMS: atom_id res chain seq x y z
N THR A 1 25.06 -8.38 -25.08
CA THR A 1 26.03 -7.28 -24.90
C THR A 1 25.23 -6.03 -24.54
N GLY A 2 25.60 -5.36 -23.47
CA GLY A 2 25.00 -4.08 -23.05
C GLY A 2 26.07 -3.00 -23.05
N ASP A 3 25.74 -1.81 -23.48
CA ASP A 3 26.63 -0.67 -23.43
C ASP A 3 26.54 0.00 -22.06
N VAL A 4 27.67 0.41 -21.52
CA VAL A 4 27.76 1.17 -20.28
C VAL A 4 28.16 2.59 -20.62
N TYR A 5 27.35 3.56 -20.15
CA TYR A 5 27.55 4.98 -20.40
C TYR A 5 27.98 5.68 -19.11
N ASP A 6 28.87 6.66 -19.25
CA ASP A 6 29.24 7.56 -18.17
C ASP A 6 28.33 8.81 -18.24
N GLY A 7 27.41 8.94 -17.27
CA GLY A 7 26.44 10.04 -17.19
C GLY A 7 25.02 9.68 -17.65
N GLN A 8 24.18 10.72 -17.76
CA GLN A 8 22.80 10.59 -18.23
C GLN A 8 22.75 10.52 -19.76
N VAL A 9 22.12 9.45 -20.27
CA VAL A 9 21.81 9.33 -21.70
C VAL A 9 20.40 9.85 -22.00
N PRO A 10 20.14 10.35 -23.20
CA PRO A 10 18.77 10.71 -23.64
C PRO A 10 17.88 9.46 -23.60
N THR A 11 16.72 9.61 -22.94
CA THR A 11 15.70 8.55 -22.89
C THR A 11 14.46 9.00 -23.68
N VAL A 12 13.73 8.03 -24.20
CA VAL A 12 12.44 8.25 -24.86
C VAL A 12 11.36 7.70 -23.95
N ASP A 13 10.32 8.49 -23.71
CA ASP A 13 9.18 8.04 -22.92
C ASP A 13 8.50 6.84 -23.62
N ALA A 14 8.16 5.84 -22.80
CA ALA A 14 7.40 4.71 -23.28
C ALA A 14 5.98 5.13 -23.66
N ASP A 15 5.54 4.76 -24.87
CA ASP A 15 4.18 5.02 -25.32
C ASP A 15 3.57 3.82 -26.05
N MET A 16 2.25 3.87 -26.23
CA MET A 16 1.47 2.88 -26.96
C MET A 16 1.30 3.34 -28.41
N SER A 17 2.40 3.43 -29.17
CA SER A 17 2.39 3.89 -30.57
C SER A 17 3.04 2.89 -31.55
N GLY A 18 2.85 3.12 -32.83
CA GLY A 18 3.50 2.38 -33.89
C GLY A 18 3.27 0.86 -33.87
N ASP A 19 4.32 0.11 -34.12
CA ASP A 19 4.28 -1.37 -34.17
C ASP A 19 3.94 -2.00 -32.82
N PHE A 20 4.33 -1.36 -31.69
CA PHE A 20 3.98 -1.83 -30.37
C PHE A 20 2.46 -1.79 -30.13
N ALA A 21 1.80 -0.69 -30.50
CA ALA A 21 0.35 -0.58 -30.41
C ALA A 21 -0.35 -1.61 -31.33
N ALA A 22 0.19 -1.84 -32.52
CA ALA A 22 -0.37 -2.82 -33.46
C ALA A 22 -0.31 -4.25 -32.89
N ILE A 23 0.82 -4.63 -32.27
CA ILE A 23 0.99 -5.93 -31.59
C ILE A 23 0.05 -6.06 -30.40
N MET A 24 -0.06 -5.04 -29.55
CA MET A 24 -0.96 -5.06 -28.40
C MET A 24 -2.42 -5.18 -28.81
N ASN A 25 -2.86 -4.45 -29.83
CA ASN A 25 -4.21 -4.55 -30.38
C ASN A 25 -4.49 -5.94 -30.99
N LEU A 26 -3.47 -6.56 -31.60
CA LEU A 26 -3.60 -7.92 -32.12
C LEU A 26 -3.71 -8.92 -30.95
N ALA A 27 -2.88 -8.78 -29.93
CA ALA A 27 -2.91 -9.62 -28.73
C ALA A 27 -4.29 -9.57 -28.04
N GLU A 28 -4.89 -8.38 -27.91
CA GLU A 28 -6.19 -8.18 -27.26
C GLU A 28 -7.31 -8.99 -27.95
N LYS A 29 -7.26 -9.18 -29.26
CA LYS A 29 -8.25 -9.98 -30.00
C LYS A 29 -8.24 -11.46 -29.64
N TYR A 30 -7.11 -11.98 -29.18
CA TYR A 30 -6.93 -13.41 -28.86
C TYR A 30 -6.80 -13.69 -27.37
N THR A 31 -6.71 -12.65 -26.54
CA THR A 31 -6.64 -12.77 -25.10
C THR A 31 -7.96 -13.33 -24.54
N ARG A 32 -7.87 -14.33 -23.65
CA ARG A 32 -9.01 -14.98 -23.00
C ARG A 32 -9.17 -14.60 -21.53
N VAL A 33 -8.16 -13.97 -20.95
CA VAL A 33 -8.12 -13.51 -19.56
C VAL A 33 -7.62 -12.07 -19.53
N ASP A 34 -8.23 -11.26 -18.70
CA ASP A 34 -7.81 -9.87 -18.51
C ASP A 34 -6.46 -9.80 -17.79
N VAL A 35 -5.58 -8.95 -18.30
CA VAL A 35 -4.30 -8.67 -17.65
C VAL A 35 -4.46 -7.50 -16.69
N ARG A 36 -4.26 -7.76 -15.41
CA ARG A 36 -4.22 -6.74 -14.35
C ARG A 36 -2.77 -6.45 -13.98
N THR A 37 -2.49 -5.22 -13.56
CA THR A 37 -1.16 -4.76 -13.17
C THR A 37 -1.05 -4.56 -11.66
N ASN A 38 0.18 -4.36 -11.18
CA ASN A 38 0.42 -3.84 -9.84
C ASN A 38 0.53 -2.32 -9.93
N ALA A 39 -0.20 -1.60 -9.08
CA ALA A 39 -0.11 -0.15 -8.95
C ALA A 39 -0.49 0.26 -7.53
N ASP A 40 0.33 1.09 -6.92
CA ASP A 40 0.21 1.49 -5.52
C ASP A 40 -0.10 2.99 -5.37
N THR A 41 -0.08 3.74 -6.48
CA THR A 41 -0.37 5.19 -6.53
C THR A 41 -1.37 5.53 -7.62
N PRO A 42 -2.10 6.67 -7.52
CA PRO A 42 -2.99 7.15 -8.59
C PRO A 42 -2.26 7.35 -9.92
N ARG A 43 -1.01 7.82 -9.88
CA ARG A 43 -0.15 8.01 -11.07
C ARG A 43 0.12 6.68 -11.75
N ASP A 44 0.53 5.67 -11.00
CA ASP A 44 0.84 4.35 -11.55
C ASP A 44 -0.40 3.69 -12.12
N ALA A 45 -1.55 3.85 -11.47
CA ALA A 45 -2.84 3.39 -11.95
C ALA A 45 -3.20 4.02 -13.32
N ALA A 46 -3.03 5.33 -13.45
CA ALA A 46 -3.29 6.04 -14.70
C ALA A 46 -2.33 5.58 -15.83
N VAL A 47 -1.05 5.38 -15.51
CA VAL A 47 -0.06 4.86 -16.46
C VAL A 47 -0.42 3.43 -16.88
N ALA A 48 -0.77 2.57 -15.92
CA ALA A 48 -1.18 1.20 -16.17
C ALA A 48 -2.39 1.13 -17.13
N ARG A 49 -3.41 1.95 -16.89
CA ARG A 49 -4.57 2.06 -17.77
C ARG A 49 -4.19 2.51 -19.17
N LYS A 50 -3.31 3.51 -19.29
CA LYS A 50 -2.77 3.98 -20.58
C LYS A 50 -2.10 2.85 -21.36
N PHE A 51 -1.41 1.93 -20.68
CA PHE A 51 -0.78 0.75 -21.29
C PHE A 51 -1.71 -0.44 -21.48
N GLY A 52 -3.02 -0.28 -21.26
CA GLY A 52 -4.03 -1.29 -21.58
C GLY A 52 -4.32 -2.29 -20.46
N ALA A 53 -3.89 -2.04 -19.25
CA ALA A 53 -4.26 -2.87 -18.09
C ALA A 53 -5.79 -2.86 -17.88
N LYS A 54 -6.36 -4.04 -17.62
CA LYS A 54 -7.80 -4.24 -17.42
C LYS A 54 -8.18 -4.24 -15.93
N GLY A 55 -7.34 -3.68 -15.09
CA GLY A 55 -7.55 -3.55 -13.65
C GLY A 55 -6.25 -3.53 -12.87
N ILE A 56 -6.35 -3.34 -11.57
CA ILE A 56 -5.26 -3.51 -10.63
C ILE A 56 -5.42 -4.87 -9.95
N GLY A 57 -4.44 -5.76 -10.15
CA GLY A 57 -4.40 -7.09 -9.53
C GLY A 57 -3.76 -7.09 -8.14
N LEU A 58 -2.97 -6.06 -7.84
CA LEU A 58 -2.38 -5.86 -6.53
C LEU A 58 -2.06 -4.38 -6.30
N CYS A 59 -2.71 -3.79 -5.31
CA CYS A 59 -2.32 -2.54 -4.68
C CYS A 59 -1.81 -2.85 -3.27
N ARG A 60 -0.54 -2.51 -3.01
CA ARG A 60 0.13 -2.77 -1.73
C ARG A 60 0.03 -1.54 -0.84
N THR A 61 -0.82 -1.62 0.16
CA THR A 61 -1.12 -0.47 1.04
C THR A 61 0.06 -0.03 1.91
N GLU A 62 1.01 -0.92 2.17
CA GLU A 62 2.24 -0.60 2.91
C GLU A 62 3.08 0.50 2.24
N HIS A 63 3.10 0.55 0.91
CA HIS A 63 3.87 1.56 0.18
C HIS A 63 3.34 2.98 0.39
N MET A 64 2.05 3.11 0.70
CA MET A 64 1.42 4.40 0.97
C MET A 64 1.90 5.04 2.29
N PHE A 65 2.47 4.25 3.22
CA PHE A 65 2.87 4.74 4.53
C PHE A 65 4.29 5.30 4.62
N PHE A 66 5.12 5.15 3.57
CA PHE A 66 6.51 5.61 3.60
C PHE A 66 6.71 7.08 3.20
N GLU A 67 5.69 7.76 2.69
CA GLU A 67 5.82 9.14 2.21
C GLU A 67 5.47 10.18 3.28
N GLY A 68 6.33 11.20 3.41
CA GLY A 68 6.09 12.40 4.21
C GLY A 68 5.73 12.14 5.66
N ASP A 69 4.64 12.76 6.13
CA ASP A 69 4.18 12.63 7.53
C ASP A 69 3.46 11.30 7.82
N ARG A 70 3.19 10.49 6.81
CA ARG A 70 2.51 9.21 6.96
C ARG A 70 3.34 8.21 7.76
N ILE A 71 4.64 8.16 7.51
CA ILE A 71 5.55 7.28 8.26
C ILE A 71 5.59 7.64 9.74
N LYS A 72 5.43 8.93 10.10
CA LYS A 72 5.36 9.37 11.49
C LYS A 72 4.11 8.84 12.17
N ALA A 73 2.94 9.01 11.55
CA ALA A 73 1.68 8.50 12.07
C ALA A 73 1.69 6.95 12.18
N MET A 74 2.31 6.26 11.21
CA MET A 74 2.49 4.81 11.27
C MET A 74 3.37 4.39 12.45
N ARG A 75 4.49 5.07 12.68
CA ARG A 75 5.36 4.84 13.84
C ARG A 75 4.68 5.16 15.17
N GLU A 76 3.88 6.23 15.21
CA GLU A 76 3.06 6.58 16.39
C GLU A 76 2.08 5.44 16.70
N MET A 77 1.41 4.89 15.70
CA MET A 77 0.53 3.72 15.86
C MET A 77 1.30 2.51 16.42
N ILE A 78 2.47 2.20 15.86
CA ILE A 78 3.28 1.04 16.25
C ILE A 78 3.81 1.17 17.70
N LEU A 79 4.22 2.38 18.10
CA LEU A 79 4.78 2.65 19.42
C LEU A 79 3.70 2.90 20.49
N SER A 80 2.44 2.94 20.11
CA SER A 80 1.33 3.12 21.06
C SER A 80 1.21 1.95 22.02
N LYS A 81 1.03 2.27 23.30
CA LYS A 81 0.97 1.27 24.39
C LYS A 81 -0.42 0.61 24.50
N ASP A 82 -1.45 1.25 23.97
CA ASP A 82 -2.83 0.81 24.07
C ASP A 82 -3.61 1.03 22.78
N GLU A 83 -4.84 0.53 22.75
CA GLU A 83 -5.73 0.65 21.59
C GLU A 83 -6.13 2.11 21.31
N GLU A 84 -6.35 2.92 22.35
CA GLU A 84 -6.76 4.32 22.21
C GLU A 84 -5.69 5.13 21.47
N GLY A 85 -4.43 4.98 21.87
CA GLY A 85 -3.29 5.61 21.20
C GLY A 85 -3.14 5.13 19.76
N ARG A 86 -3.31 3.82 19.49
CA ARG A 86 -3.29 3.30 18.11
C ARG A 86 -4.42 3.89 17.27
N ARG A 87 -5.65 3.94 17.79
CA ARG A 87 -6.78 4.55 17.08
C ARG A 87 -6.53 6.02 16.76
N HIS A 88 -5.97 6.78 17.70
CA HIS A 88 -5.62 8.18 17.46
C HIS A 88 -4.63 8.36 16.31
N ALA A 89 -3.62 7.51 16.21
CA ALA A 89 -2.66 7.53 15.09
C ALA A 89 -3.32 7.08 13.78
N LEU A 90 -4.16 6.05 13.82
CA LEU A 90 -4.90 5.56 12.66
C LEU A 90 -5.90 6.60 12.11
N ASP A 91 -6.50 7.43 12.98
CA ASP A 91 -7.37 8.52 12.55
C ASP A 91 -6.63 9.59 11.71
N LYS A 92 -5.32 9.74 11.92
CA LYS A 92 -4.47 10.60 11.08
C LYS A 92 -4.20 9.95 9.70
N LEU A 93 -4.05 8.63 9.66
CA LEU A 93 -3.76 7.88 8.42
C LEU A 93 -5.00 7.69 7.53
N LEU A 94 -6.17 7.55 8.12
CA LEU A 94 -7.42 7.29 7.41
C LEU A 94 -7.69 8.27 6.26
N PRO A 95 -7.69 9.61 6.47
CA PRO A 95 -7.95 10.56 5.39
C PRO A 95 -6.88 10.50 4.29
N MET A 96 -5.63 10.18 4.63
CA MET A 96 -4.54 10.08 3.67
C MET A 96 -4.73 8.86 2.76
N GLN A 97 -4.97 7.67 3.35
CA GLN A 97 -5.24 6.47 2.57
C GLN A 97 -6.53 6.58 1.74
N ARG A 98 -7.58 7.16 2.31
CA ARG A 98 -8.83 7.40 1.57
C ARG A 98 -8.57 8.23 0.32
N SER A 99 -7.79 9.30 0.43
CA SER A 99 -7.44 10.15 -0.71
C SER A 99 -6.65 9.38 -1.79
N ASP A 100 -5.73 8.50 -1.38
CA ASP A 100 -4.99 7.65 -2.33
C ASP A 100 -5.92 6.70 -3.08
N PHE A 101 -6.83 6.03 -2.36
CA PHE A 101 -7.80 5.14 -2.98
C PHE A 101 -8.78 5.87 -3.89
N GLU A 102 -9.23 7.09 -3.52
CA GLU A 102 -10.04 7.93 -4.40
C GLU A 102 -9.34 8.16 -5.73
N GLY A 103 -8.08 8.58 -5.71
CA GLY A 103 -7.32 8.81 -6.95
C GLY A 103 -7.08 7.55 -7.77
N ILE A 104 -6.86 6.39 -7.12
CA ILE A 104 -6.73 5.10 -7.80
C ILE A 104 -8.06 4.69 -8.46
N PHE A 105 -9.18 4.80 -7.75
CA PHE A 105 -10.50 4.48 -8.29
C PHE A 105 -10.89 5.40 -9.45
N GLU A 106 -10.61 6.70 -9.35
CA GLU A 106 -10.83 7.65 -10.46
C GLU A 106 -10.02 7.28 -11.70
N ALA A 107 -8.75 6.90 -11.52
CA ALA A 107 -7.90 6.46 -12.62
C ALA A 107 -8.41 5.17 -13.28
N MET A 108 -9.04 4.28 -12.49
CA MET A 108 -9.45 2.94 -12.94
C MET A 108 -10.93 2.82 -13.28
N ASP A 109 -11.66 3.91 -13.43
CA ASP A 109 -13.09 3.97 -13.76
C ASP A 109 -13.60 2.79 -14.59
N GLY A 110 -14.55 2.01 -14.05
CA GLY A 110 -15.10 0.79 -14.63
C GLY A 110 -14.24 -0.47 -14.51
N LEU A 111 -13.05 -0.38 -13.90
CA LEU A 111 -12.13 -1.51 -13.78
C LEU A 111 -11.94 -1.95 -12.33
N GLY A 112 -11.73 -3.26 -12.10
CA GLY A 112 -11.52 -3.82 -10.78
C GLY A 112 -10.18 -3.40 -10.17
N VAL A 113 -10.18 -3.11 -8.86
CA VAL A 113 -9.00 -2.72 -8.08
C VAL A 113 -8.88 -3.62 -6.87
N THR A 114 -7.91 -4.53 -6.89
CA THR A 114 -7.62 -5.42 -5.76
C THR A 114 -6.64 -4.72 -4.81
N ILE A 115 -7.11 -4.40 -3.61
CA ILE A 115 -6.36 -3.71 -2.56
C ILE A 115 -6.00 -4.72 -1.48
N ARG A 116 -4.71 -4.94 -1.26
CA ARG A 116 -4.22 -5.81 -0.20
C ARG A 116 -4.12 -5.01 1.10
N LEU A 117 -4.75 -5.50 2.16
CA LEU A 117 -4.58 -4.96 3.49
C LEU A 117 -3.12 -5.07 3.94
N LEU A 118 -2.74 -4.33 4.98
CA LEU A 118 -1.38 -4.28 5.50
C LEU A 118 -0.78 -5.69 5.67
N ASP A 119 0.30 -5.96 4.95
CA ASP A 119 0.93 -7.28 4.92
C ASP A 119 2.25 -7.37 5.68
N PRO A 120 3.23 -6.45 5.54
CA PRO A 120 4.53 -6.63 6.16
C PRO A 120 4.46 -6.50 7.70
N PRO A 121 5.40 -7.12 8.41
CA PRO A 121 5.50 -6.99 9.86
C PRO A 121 5.86 -5.54 10.25
N LEU A 122 5.45 -5.14 11.45
CA LEU A 122 5.58 -3.74 11.89
C LEU A 122 7.02 -3.25 12.03
N HIS A 123 7.99 -4.15 12.19
CA HIS A 123 9.41 -3.77 12.30
C HIS A 123 9.93 -3.10 11.01
N GLU A 124 9.31 -3.32 9.85
CA GLU A 124 9.74 -2.70 8.59
C GLU A 124 9.51 -1.17 8.58
N PHE A 125 8.62 -0.66 9.42
CA PHE A 125 8.29 0.77 9.50
C PHE A 125 9.11 1.52 10.55
N VAL A 126 9.77 0.82 11.47
CA VAL A 126 10.57 1.43 12.53
C VAL A 126 12.06 1.49 12.17
N PRO A 127 12.81 2.47 12.70
CA PRO A 127 14.21 2.60 12.37
C PRO A 127 15.07 1.54 13.07
N HIS A 128 16.02 0.98 12.30
CA HIS A 128 17.00 -0.01 12.82
C HIS A 128 18.31 0.62 13.29
N GLN A 129 18.59 1.87 12.91
CA GLN A 129 19.83 2.55 13.28
C GLN A 129 19.62 3.42 14.51
N LEU A 130 20.59 3.40 15.44
CA LEU A 130 20.53 4.15 16.68
C LEU A 130 20.34 5.66 16.47
N ALA A 131 20.92 6.22 15.41
CA ALA A 131 20.79 7.65 15.09
C ALA A 131 19.32 8.01 14.80
N THR A 132 18.67 7.23 13.93
CA THR A 132 17.27 7.44 13.54
C THR A 132 16.28 7.05 14.65
N GLN A 133 16.66 6.11 15.55
CA GLN A 133 15.88 5.83 16.76
C GLN A 133 15.89 7.00 17.74
N LYS A 134 17.01 7.74 17.84
CA LYS A 134 17.08 8.96 18.67
C LYS A 134 16.20 10.07 18.12
N GLU A 135 16.22 10.27 16.79
CA GLU A 135 15.34 11.24 16.13
C GLU A 135 13.87 10.88 16.38
N LEU A 136 13.51 9.61 16.26
CA LEU A 136 12.16 9.12 16.54
C LEU A 136 11.77 9.34 18.01
N ALA A 137 12.68 9.09 18.95
CA ALA A 137 12.45 9.32 20.38
C ALA A 137 12.15 10.79 20.68
N GLU A 138 12.92 11.71 20.09
CA GLU A 138 12.68 13.15 20.20
C GLU A 138 11.33 13.57 19.60
N GLU A 139 11.00 13.06 18.38
CA GLU A 139 9.74 13.35 17.70
C GLU A 139 8.52 12.85 18.51
N MET A 140 8.63 11.70 19.14
CA MET A 140 7.54 11.06 19.90
C MET A 140 7.49 11.48 21.37
N GLY A 141 8.47 12.26 21.85
CA GLY A 141 8.58 12.62 23.27
C GLY A 141 8.81 11.42 24.21
N MET A 142 9.45 10.37 23.68
CA MET A 142 9.79 9.13 24.40
C MET A 142 11.28 9.10 24.76
N SER A 143 11.66 8.27 25.73
CA SER A 143 13.07 8.00 25.96
C SER A 143 13.64 7.10 24.85
N ILE A 144 14.94 7.25 24.57
CA ILE A 144 15.62 6.39 23.60
C ILE A 144 15.56 4.91 23.98
N ASP A 145 15.60 4.61 25.28
CA ASP A 145 15.54 3.24 25.78
C ASP A 145 14.16 2.61 25.55
N GLU A 146 13.08 3.39 25.69
CA GLU A 146 11.72 2.92 25.36
C GLU A 146 11.58 2.63 23.88
N VAL A 147 12.03 3.53 23.00
CA VAL A 147 11.98 3.33 21.54
C VAL A 147 12.80 2.12 21.14
N LYS A 148 14.01 1.99 21.65
CA LYS A 148 14.88 0.86 21.39
C LYS A 148 14.24 -0.47 21.81
N LEU A 149 13.70 -0.52 23.03
CA LEU A 149 13.03 -1.72 23.54
C LEU A 149 11.83 -2.11 22.67
N ALA A 150 11.05 -1.12 22.23
CA ALA A 150 9.91 -1.36 21.35
C ALA A 150 10.35 -1.87 19.97
N CYS A 151 11.40 -1.30 19.36
CA CYS A 151 11.94 -1.74 18.09
C CYS A 151 12.51 -3.17 18.19
N ASP A 152 13.30 -3.45 19.23
CA ASP A 152 13.90 -4.77 19.47
C ASP A 152 12.81 -5.85 19.69
N ALA A 153 11.70 -5.49 20.35
CA ALA A 153 10.57 -6.40 20.57
C ALA A 153 9.78 -6.75 19.29
N LEU A 154 9.89 -5.91 18.26
CA LEU A 154 9.25 -6.14 16.97
C LEU A 154 10.14 -6.93 16.01
N GLU A 155 11.42 -7.14 16.33
CA GLU A 155 12.34 -7.85 15.44
C GLU A 155 11.92 -9.30 15.25
N GLU A 156 11.77 -9.70 13.98
CA GLU A 156 11.34 -11.03 13.60
C GLU A 156 12.54 -11.86 13.12
N PHE A 157 12.73 -13.04 13.69
CA PHE A 157 13.77 -13.98 13.23
C PHE A 157 13.53 -14.38 11.76
N ASN A 158 12.27 -14.62 11.40
CA ASN A 158 11.85 -14.87 10.02
C ASN A 158 10.64 -13.99 9.68
N PRO A 159 10.83 -12.85 9.01
CA PRO A 159 9.76 -11.93 8.67
C PRO A 159 8.62 -12.55 7.86
N MET A 160 8.90 -13.61 7.10
CA MET A 160 7.87 -14.28 6.29
C MET A 160 6.89 -15.10 7.13
N LEU A 161 7.32 -15.58 8.29
CA LEU A 161 6.52 -16.39 9.23
C LEU A 161 6.09 -15.59 10.47
N GLY A 162 6.49 -14.33 10.56
CA GLY A 162 6.28 -13.47 11.72
C GLY A 162 4.85 -12.94 11.88
N HIS A 163 4.72 -11.97 12.77
CA HIS A 163 3.46 -11.29 13.09
C HIS A 163 3.12 -10.24 12.02
N ARG A 164 2.41 -10.68 10.97
CA ARG A 164 2.07 -9.90 9.78
C ARG A 164 0.73 -10.31 9.17
N GLY A 165 0.25 -9.54 8.20
CA GLY A 165 -0.94 -9.87 7.41
C GLY A 165 -2.19 -10.05 8.26
N CYS A 166 -2.96 -11.11 8.01
CA CYS A 166 -4.17 -11.41 8.77
C CYS A 166 -3.91 -11.60 10.26
N ARG A 167 -2.74 -12.14 10.66
CA ARG A 167 -2.38 -12.31 12.07
C ARG A 167 -2.27 -10.97 12.79
N LEU A 168 -1.71 -9.96 12.11
CA LEU A 168 -1.68 -8.59 12.61
C LEU A 168 -3.08 -8.01 12.79
N GLY A 169 -3.97 -8.25 11.81
CA GLY A 169 -5.38 -7.86 11.87
C GLY A 169 -6.17 -8.55 12.99
N CYS A 170 -5.84 -9.81 13.31
CA CYS A 170 -6.43 -10.51 14.45
C CYS A 170 -5.99 -9.91 15.80
N THR A 171 -4.74 -9.46 15.90
CA THR A 171 -4.19 -8.89 17.14
C THR A 171 -4.57 -7.41 17.32
N TYR A 172 -4.59 -6.65 16.23
CA TYR A 172 -4.90 -5.22 16.20
C TYR A 172 -6.00 -4.93 15.17
N PRO A 173 -7.25 -5.34 15.44
CA PRO A 173 -8.36 -5.24 14.50
C PRO A 173 -8.66 -3.81 14.06
N GLU A 174 -8.30 -2.81 14.87
CA GLU A 174 -8.43 -1.40 14.55
C GLU A 174 -7.65 -0.98 13.29
N ILE A 175 -6.55 -1.67 12.95
CA ILE A 175 -5.79 -1.43 11.71
C ILE A 175 -6.63 -1.85 10.50
N THR A 176 -7.20 -3.05 10.56
CA THR A 176 -8.07 -3.58 9.51
C THR A 176 -9.34 -2.75 9.36
N GLU A 177 -9.94 -2.32 10.48
CA GLU A 177 -11.11 -1.44 10.49
C GLU A 177 -10.81 -0.13 9.77
N MET A 178 -9.70 0.53 10.11
CA MET A 178 -9.29 1.79 9.48
C MET A 178 -9.10 1.62 7.98
N GLN A 179 -8.39 0.59 7.52
CA GLN A 179 -8.13 0.36 6.11
C GLN A 179 -9.41 0.02 5.32
N ALA A 180 -10.25 -0.87 5.86
CA ALA A 180 -11.53 -1.20 5.24
C ALA A 180 -12.42 0.03 5.12
N ARG A 181 -12.47 0.86 6.16
CA ARG A 181 -13.19 2.11 6.18
C ARG A 181 -12.66 3.08 5.11
N ALA A 182 -11.35 3.27 5.02
CA ALA A 182 -10.73 4.12 4.01
C ALA A 182 -11.08 3.69 2.58
N ILE A 183 -11.05 2.38 2.30
CA ILE A 183 -11.39 1.81 0.99
C ILE A 183 -12.86 2.07 0.65
N ILE A 184 -13.77 1.77 1.57
CA ILE A 184 -15.21 1.89 1.31
C ILE A 184 -15.64 3.36 1.24
N GLU A 185 -15.13 4.23 2.12
CA GLU A 185 -15.42 5.67 2.04
C GLU A 185 -14.91 6.26 0.71
N ALA A 186 -13.69 5.89 0.26
CA ALA A 186 -13.16 6.30 -1.03
C ALA A 186 -14.05 5.84 -2.19
N ALA A 187 -14.46 4.58 -2.19
CA ALA A 187 -15.34 4.03 -3.21
C ALA A 187 -16.69 4.77 -3.27
N LEU A 188 -17.29 5.09 -2.12
CA LEU A 188 -18.54 5.85 -2.04
C LEU A 188 -18.37 7.28 -2.54
N ASN A 189 -17.26 7.95 -2.17
CA ASN A 189 -16.97 9.32 -2.60
C ASN A 189 -16.80 9.40 -4.12
N VAL A 190 -16.06 8.44 -4.71
CA VAL A 190 -15.84 8.40 -6.16
C VAL A 190 -17.12 8.02 -6.90
N LYS A 191 -17.89 7.07 -6.38
CA LYS A 191 -19.20 6.71 -6.94
C LYS A 191 -20.16 7.89 -6.93
N ALA A 192 -20.13 8.74 -5.91
CA ALA A 192 -20.94 9.96 -5.86
C ALA A 192 -20.59 10.97 -6.97
N LYS A 193 -19.38 10.90 -7.55
CA LYS A 193 -18.95 11.68 -8.72
C LYS A 193 -19.44 11.08 -10.05
N GLY A 194 -20.17 9.96 -10.02
CA GLY A 194 -20.67 9.27 -11.21
C GLY A 194 -19.69 8.30 -11.87
N ILE A 195 -18.60 7.98 -11.18
CA ILE A 195 -17.56 7.04 -11.64
C ILE A 195 -17.96 5.62 -11.20
N ASP A 196 -17.74 4.64 -12.07
CA ASP A 196 -18.01 3.23 -11.78
C ASP A 196 -16.82 2.63 -11.02
N VAL A 197 -17.05 2.09 -9.81
CA VAL A 197 -16.01 1.68 -8.88
C VAL A 197 -16.19 0.23 -8.44
N HIS A 198 -15.15 -0.58 -8.61
CA HIS A 198 -15.12 -2.00 -8.28
C HIS A 198 -13.96 -2.33 -7.31
N PRO A 199 -14.09 -2.02 -6.00
CA PRO A 199 -13.08 -2.36 -5.01
C PRO A 199 -13.12 -3.85 -4.67
N GLU A 200 -11.95 -4.47 -4.62
CA GLU A 200 -11.74 -5.84 -4.16
C GLU A 200 -10.75 -5.80 -3.00
N ILE A 201 -11.11 -6.35 -1.84
CA ILE A 201 -10.25 -6.35 -0.66
C ILE A 201 -9.57 -7.71 -0.53
N MET A 202 -8.24 -7.72 -0.52
CA MET A 202 -7.43 -8.91 -0.32
C MET A 202 -6.93 -8.96 1.12
N VAL A 203 -7.28 -10.01 1.84
CA VAL A 203 -6.72 -10.31 3.17
C VAL A 203 -5.49 -11.20 2.99
N PRO A 204 -4.28 -10.73 3.32
CA PRO A 204 -3.05 -11.48 3.09
C PRO A 204 -2.83 -12.59 4.12
N LEU A 205 -2.13 -13.66 3.71
CA LEU A 205 -1.60 -14.74 4.55
C LEU A 205 -2.64 -15.61 5.27
N VAL A 206 -3.89 -15.62 4.85
CA VAL A 206 -4.93 -16.46 5.44
C VAL A 206 -4.59 -17.93 5.24
N GLY A 207 -4.48 -18.68 6.33
CA GLY A 207 -4.20 -20.11 6.33
C GLY A 207 -5.37 -20.96 6.80
N VAL A 208 -6.22 -20.43 7.67
CA VAL A 208 -7.39 -21.12 8.23
C VAL A 208 -8.63 -20.21 8.26
N VAL A 209 -9.81 -20.82 8.32
CA VAL A 209 -11.09 -20.08 8.24
C VAL A 209 -11.28 -19.11 9.40
N GLU A 210 -10.76 -19.45 10.56
CA GLU A 210 -10.85 -18.64 11.78
C GLU A 210 -10.17 -17.26 11.64
N GLU A 211 -9.16 -17.16 10.78
CA GLU A 211 -8.45 -15.89 10.50
C GLU A 211 -9.28 -14.91 9.64
N LEU A 212 -10.40 -15.37 9.07
CA LEU A 212 -11.34 -14.53 8.31
C LEU A 212 -12.62 -14.18 9.08
N ARG A 213 -12.80 -14.70 10.29
CA ARG A 213 -13.99 -14.47 11.13
C ARG A 213 -13.76 -13.38 12.15
#